data_77d8daa6efda0ec04740c849149bda7f
#
_entry.id   77d8daa6efda0ec04740c849149bda7f
#
_cell.length_a   1.000
_cell.length_b   1.000
_cell.length_c   1.000
_cell.angle_alpha   90.00
_cell.angle_beta   90.00
_cell.angle_gamma   90.00
#
_symmetry.space_group_name_H-M   'P 1'
#
loop_
_entity.id
_entity.type
_entity.pdbx_description
1 polymer ?
#
loop_
_entity_poly.entity_id
_entity_poly.type
_entity_poly.pdbx_seq_one_letter_code
_entity_poly.pdbx_strand_id
1 'polypeptide(L)'
;MRSIQIIISILYYMKLKGGSLKPPEIKMFLQASYEEKAPPQINDYMIDEKLSNLYGKVYVNESLKKIVLAFRGTGMENLGTDWLNNGVWAMSSVAYKLTPRYQTALKMYNSAMKKYKGYKFELVGHSQSGIIVNNLCSSKVQNCMSLNPAYKKCIIER
;
A
#
# COMPACT_ATOMS: atom_id res chain seq x y z
N MET A 1 20.26 -13.60 -3.64
CA MET A 1 19.85 -13.75 -5.06
C MET A 1 18.35 -14.07 -5.29
N ARG A 2 17.49 -14.12 -4.26
CA ARG A 2 16.03 -14.36 -4.44
C ARG A 2 15.19 -13.08 -4.62
N SER A 3 15.75 -11.90 -4.42
CA SER A 3 15.04 -10.61 -4.51
C SER A 3 14.79 -10.13 -5.94
N ILE A 4 15.47 -10.68 -6.93
CA ILE A 4 15.42 -10.21 -8.33
C ILE A 4 14.26 -10.83 -9.11
N GLN A 5 13.84 -12.06 -8.77
CA GLN A 5 12.74 -12.74 -9.47
C GLN A 5 11.35 -12.17 -9.13
N ILE A 6 11.18 -11.54 -7.97
CA ILE A 6 9.92 -10.86 -7.60
C ILE A 6 9.70 -9.61 -8.46
N ILE A 7 10.78 -9.02 -8.99
CA ILE A 7 10.76 -7.73 -9.72
C ILE A 7 10.22 -7.88 -11.15
N ILE A 8 10.45 -9.00 -11.80
CA ILE A 8 10.06 -9.21 -13.21
C ILE A 8 8.56 -9.50 -13.35
N SER A 9 7.94 -10.15 -12.38
CA SER A 9 6.48 -10.37 -12.37
C SER A 9 5.67 -9.10 -12.07
N ILE A 10 6.31 -8.07 -11.52
CA ILE A 10 5.68 -6.80 -11.10
C ILE A 10 5.26 -5.94 -12.31
N LEU A 11 5.92 -6.08 -13.45
CA LEU A 11 5.66 -5.24 -14.63
C LEU A 11 4.37 -5.60 -15.40
N TYR A 12 3.73 -6.73 -15.13
CA TYR A 12 2.63 -7.23 -15.95
C TYR A 12 1.22 -6.79 -15.55
N TYR A 13 1.01 -6.16 -14.39
CA TYR A 13 -0.33 -5.72 -13.96
C TYR A 13 -0.32 -4.39 -13.21
N MET A 14 0.00 -3.31 -13.90
CA MET A 14 -0.19 -1.96 -13.36
C MET A 14 -1.53 -1.38 -13.84
N LYS A 15 -2.51 -1.28 -12.96
CA LYS A 15 -3.65 -0.38 -13.20
C LYS A 15 -3.25 1.01 -12.75
N LEU A 16 -2.60 1.76 -13.65
CA LEU A 16 -2.27 3.17 -13.43
C LEU A 16 -3.51 4.02 -13.69
N LYS A 17 -4.08 4.58 -12.65
CA LYS A 17 -4.99 5.70 -12.77
C LYS A 17 -4.20 6.97 -12.43
N GLY A 18 -3.70 7.65 -13.47
CA GLY A 18 -3.01 8.94 -13.37
C GLY A 18 -1.72 8.90 -12.54
N GLY A 19 -0.57 8.50 -13.10
CA GLY A 19 0.65 8.31 -12.32
C GLY A 19 1.48 9.59 -12.13
N SER A 20 1.83 9.92 -10.89
CA SER A 20 2.89 10.88 -10.60
C SER A 20 4.17 10.20 -10.09
N LEU A 21 4.08 9.02 -9.45
CA LEU A 21 5.24 8.21 -9.08
C LEU A 21 5.74 7.40 -10.27
N LYS A 22 7.05 7.41 -10.46
CA LYS A 22 7.72 6.57 -11.47
C LYS A 22 7.92 5.14 -10.93
N PRO A 23 8.01 4.12 -11.80
CA PRO A 23 8.21 2.73 -11.37
C PRO A 23 9.35 2.50 -10.36
N PRO A 24 10.54 3.13 -10.49
CA PRO A 24 11.59 3.01 -9.49
C PRO A 24 11.19 3.54 -8.11
N GLU A 25 10.45 4.66 -8.05
CA GLU A 25 9.98 5.24 -6.78
C GLU A 25 8.94 4.33 -6.13
N ILE A 26 7.99 3.80 -6.89
CA ILE A 26 7.00 2.83 -6.40
C ILE A 26 7.70 1.65 -5.73
N LYS A 27 8.74 1.12 -6.37
CA LYS A 27 9.55 0.03 -5.82
C LYS A 27 10.17 0.40 -4.47
N MET A 28 10.76 1.60 -4.36
CA MET A 28 11.38 2.07 -3.12
C MET A 28 10.36 2.16 -1.97
N PHE A 29 9.19 2.75 -2.21
CA PHE A 29 8.14 2.83 -1.21
C PHE A 29 7.60 1.46 -0.80
N LEU A 30 7.43 0.55 -1.76
CA LEU A 30 7.02 -0.82 -1.46
C LEU A 30 8.06 -1.56 -0.63
N GLN A 31 9.34 -1.45 -0.96
CA GLN A 31 10.42 -2.05 -0.15
C GLN A 31 10.41 -1.50 1.27
N ALA A 32 10.34 -0.17 1.42
CA ALA A 32 10.26 0.47 2.73
C ALA A 32 9.06 -0.01 3.57
N SER A 33 7.94 -0.35 2.94
CA SER A 33 6.76 -0.84 3.65
C SER A 33 6.98 -2.18 4.35
N TYR A 34 7.94 -2.99 3.89
CA TYR A 34 8.30 -4.29 4.48
C TYR A 34 9.35 -4.17 5.58
N GLU A 35 10.05 -3.05 5.67
CA GLU A 35 11.12 -2.87 6.64
C GLU A 35 10.55 -2.45 8.00
N GLU A 36 11.02 -3.09 9.07
CA GLU A 36 10.69 -2.69 10.43
C GLU A 36 11.22 -1.27 10.70
N LYS A 37 12.48 -1.03 10.34
CA LYS A 37 13.14 0.28 10.38
C LYS A 37 13.25 0.83 8.97
N ALA A 38 12.20 1.46 8.50
CA ALA A 38 12.15 2.03 7.16
C ALA A 38 13.11 3.23 7.01
N PRO A 39 13.60 3.49 5.78
CA PRO A 39 14.42 4.66 5.50
C PRO A 39 13.73 5.95 5.95
N PRO A 40 14.43 6.88 6.61
CA PRO A 40 13.85 8.15 7.04
C PRO A 40 13.47 9.05 5.87
N GLN A 41 14.10 8.81 4.72
CA GLN A 41 13.88 9.59 3.50
C GLN A 41 13.93 8.69 2.25
N ILE A 42 13.04 8.94 1.32
CA ILE A 42 13.04 8.36 -0.04
C ILE A 42 12.89 9.53 -1.01
N ASN A 43 13.94 9.83 -1.80
CA ASN A 43 14.02 11.04 -2.62
C ASN A 43 13.68 12.29 -1.77
N ASP A 44 12.68 13.08 -2.19
CA ASP A 44 12.22 14.29 -1.48
C ASP A 44 11.07 14.01 -0.50
N TYR A 45 10.81 12.74 -0.18
CA TYR A 45 9.77 12.33 0.77
C TYR A 45 10.39 11.93 2.11
N MET A 46 9.93 12.54 3.18
CA MET A 46 10.31 12.21 4.57
C MET A 46 9.27 11.30 5.21
N ILE A 47 9.70 10.33 6.00
CA ILE A 47 8.78 9.45 6.72
C ILE A 47 8.06 10.22 7.85
N ASP A 48 6.74 10.03 7.95
CA ASP A 48 6.00 10.38 9.16
C ASP A 48 5.95 9.16 10.09
N GLU A 49 6.89 9.08 11.01
CA GLU A 49 7.01 7.97 11.96
C GLU A 49 5.79 7.81 12.85
N LYS A 50 5.12 8.93 13.21
CA LYS A 50 3.95 8.89 14.10
C LYS A 50 2.73 8.24 13.45
N LEU A 51 2.62 8.34 12.12
CA LEU A 51 1.56 7.71 11.35
C LEU A 51 1.96 6.35 10.79
N SER A 52 3.26 6.08 10.67
CA SER A 52 3.78 4.81 10.17
C SER A 52 3.68 3.71 11.22
N ASN A 53 3.46 2.48 10.78
CA ASN A 53 3.37 1.31 11.64
C ASN A 53 3.85 0.04 10.91
N LEU A 54 3.67 -1.13 11.54
CA LEU A 54 4.05 -2.43 10.98
C LEU A 54 3.33 -2.75 9.64
N TYR A 55 2.13 -2.24 9.44
CA TYR A 55 1.29 -2.54 8.27
C TYR A 55 1.42 -1.54 7.14
N GLY A 56 2.15 -0.43 7.36
CA GLY A 56 2.37 0.55 6.32
C GLY A 56 3.23 1.73 6.77
N LYS A 57 3.71 2.46 5.78
CA LYS A 57 4.56 3.65 5.97
C LYS A 57 3.92 4.86 5.29
N VAL A 58 4.07 6.00 5.92
CA VAL A 58 3.59 7.29 5.42
C VAL A 58 4.79 8.16 5.10
N TYR A 59 4.90 8.58 3.86
CA TYR A 59 5.95 9.46 3.37
C TYR A 59 5.37 10.76 2.84
N VAL A 60 5.98 11.87 3.17
CA VAL A 60 5.47 13.22 2.91
C VAL A 60 6.47 14.04 2.12
N ASN A 61 6.05 14.61 1.02
CA ASN A 61 6.78 15.65 0.28
C ASN A 61 6.10 17.00 0.53
N GLU A 62 6.69 17.79 1.40
CA GLU A 62 6.16 19.11 1.81
C GLU A 62 6.14 20.12 0.66
N SER A 63 7.17 20.10 -0.18
CA SER A 63 7.31 21.05 -1.30
C SER A 63 6.23 20.85 -2.35
N LEU A 64 5.92 19.59 -2.68
CA LEU A 64 4.91 19.23 -3.68
C LEU A 64 3.52 19.06 -3.08
N LYS A 65 3.38 19.14 -1.76
CA LYS A 65 2.14 18.82 -1.03
C LYS A 65 1.59 17.44 -1.43
N LYS A 66 2.47 16.45 -1.37
CA LYS A 66 2.15 15.05 -1.73
C LYS A 66 2.44 14.08 -0.60
N ILE A 67 1.64 13.03 -0.54
CA ILE A 67 1.78 11.96 0.43
C ILE A 67 1.69 10.61 -0.27
N VAL A 68 2.59 9.71 0.10
CA VAL A 68 2.56 8.31 -0.29
C VAL A 68 2.25 7.47 0.94
N LEU A 69 1.17 6.70 0.88
CA LEU A 69 0.89 5.62 1.84
C LEU A 69 1.27 4.28 1.19
N ALA A 70 2.32 3.67 1.71
CA ALA A 70 2.83 2.39 1.25
C ALA A 70 2.38 1.29 2.22
N PHE A 71 1.46 0.42 1.77
CA PHE A 71 0.92 -0.66 2.59
C PHE A 71 1.72 -1.94 2.41
N ARG A 72 2.09 -2.56 3.54
CA ARG A 72 2.82 -3.82 3.58
C ARG A 72 1.91 -4.99 3.20
N GLY A 73 2.35 -5.82 2.27
CA GLY A 73 1.77 -7.12 2.00
C GLY A 73 2.12 -8.16 3.09
N THR A 74 1.79 -9.43 2.84
CA THR A 74 2.15 -10.54 3.72
C THR A 74 3.66 -10.76 3.70
N GLY A 75 4.30 -10.76 4.87
CA GLY A 75 5.71 -11.15 5.03
C GLY A 75 5.84 -12.67 5.17
N MET A 76 6.93 -13.22 4.66
CA MET A 76 7.19 -14.67 4.77
C MET A 76 7.44 -15.12 6.22
N GLU A 77 7.86 -14.20 7.09
CA GLU A 77 8.11 -14.46 8.51
C GLU A 77 6.83 -14.68 9.35
N ASN A 78 5.67 -14.30 8.84
CA ASN A 78 4.39 -14.38 9.55
C ASN A 78 3.42 -15.39 8.93
N LEU A 79 3.94 -16.45 8.29
CA LEU A 79 3.13 -17.49 7.63
C LEU A 79 2.09 -18.15 8.55
N GLY A 80 2.30 -18.16 9.86
CA GLY A 80 1.36 -18.77 10.82
C GLY A 80 0.11 -17.93 11.08
N THR A 81 0.26 -16.62 11.29
CA THR A 81 -0.86 -15.69 11.56
C THR A 81 -1.46 -15.09 10.28
N ASP A 82 -0.62 -14.85 9.29
CA ASP A 82 -1.08 -14.35 7.98
C ASP A 82 -1.81 -15.41 7.15
N TRP A 83 -1.60 -16.69 7.41
CA TRP A 83 -2.37 -17.78 6.78
C TRP A 83 -3.87 -17.69 7.11
N LEU A 84 -4.22 -17.40 8.37
CA LEU A 84 -5.62 -17.20 8.76
C LEU A 84 -6.20 -15.95 8.09
N ASN A 85 -5.41 -14.86 8.00
CA ASN A 85 -5.80 -13.65 7.27
C ASN A 85 -5.92 -13.92 5.76
N ASN A 86 -5.09 -14.77 5.19
CA ASN A 86 -5.17 -15.16 3.77
C ASN A 86 -6.44 -15.98 3.47
N GLY A 87 -6.90 -16.82 4.39
CA GLY A 87 -8.17 -17.55 4.24
C GLY A 87 -9.39 -16.63 4.28
N VAL A 88 -9.35 -15.57 5.09
CA VAL A 88 -10.47 -14.64 5.24
C VAL A 88 -10.72 -13.79 3.98
N TRP A 89 -9.68 -13.33 3.29
CA TRP A 89 -9.89 -12.54 2.06
C TRP A 89 -10.37 -13.41 0.87
N ALA A 90 -10.02 -14.70 0.87
CA ALA A 90 -10.51 -15.62 -0.16
C ALA A 90 -12.02 -15.88 -0.02
N MET A 91 -12.58 -15.68 1.16
CA MET A 91 -13.99 -15.92 1.45
C MET A 91 -14.90 -14.74 1.09
N SER A 92 -14.51 -13.51 1.43
CA SER A 92 -15.27 -12.31 1.00
C SER A 92 -14.49 -11.01 1.26
N SER A 93 -14.70 -9.99 0.41
CA SER A 93 -14.13 -8.65 0.61
C SER A 93 -14.67 -7.97 1.88
N VAL A 94 -15.88 -8.33 2.31
CA VAL A 94 -16.49 -7.82 3.55
C VAL A 94 -15.76 -8.37 4.77
N ALA A 95 -15.49 -9.68 4.80
CA ALA A 95 -14.77 -10.31 5.90
C ALA A 95 -13.35 -9.74 6.04
N TYR A 96 -12.66 -9.46 4.93
CA TYR A 96 -11.34 -8.85 4.96
C TYR A 96 -11.34 -7.47 5.64
N LYS A 97 -12.38 -6.67 5.41
CA LYS A 97 -12.52 -5.34 6.04
C LYS A 97 -12.62 -5.39 7.56
N LEU A 98 -13.01 -6.53 8.13
CA LEU A 98 -13.09 -6.75 9.57
C LEU A 98 -11.74 -7.17 10.20
N THR A 99 -10.73 -7.48 9.39
CA THR A 99 -9.43 -7.89 9.91
C THR A 99 -8.71 -6.74 10.61
N PRO A 100 -7.92 -7.03 11.67
CA PRO A 100 -7.11 -6.02 12.35
C PRO A 100 -6.16 -5.28 11.40
N ARG A 101 -5.61 -5.99 10.43
CA ARG A 101 -4.74 -5.43 9.38
C ARG A 101 -5.46 -4.32 8.59
N TYR A 102 -6.65 -4.61 8.07
CA TYR A 102 -7.42 -3.63 7.30
C TYR A 102 -7.83 -2.45 8.17
N GLN A 103 -8.32 -2.70 9.40
CA GLN A 103 -8.74 -1.66 10.32
C GLN A 103 -7.57 -0.73 10.71
N THR A 104 -6.36 -1.28 10.91
CA THR A 104 -5.16 -0.49 11.20
C THR A 104 -4.76 0.35 10.00
N ALA A 105 -4.80 -0.21 8.79
CA ALA A 105 -4.52 0.53 7.56
C ALA A 105 -5.55 1.66 7.31
N LEU A 106 -6.83 1.38 7.54
CA LEU A 106 -7.90 2.38 7.46
C LEU A 106 -7.70 3.52 8.46
N LYS A 107 -7.33 3.20 9.70
CA LYS A 107 -7.02 4.20 10.73
C LYS A 107 -5.83 5.07 10.31
N MET A 108 -4.76 4.46 9.80
CA MET A 108 -3.59 5.17 9.28
C MET A 108 -3.98 6.12 8.14
N TYR A 109 -4.74 5.64 7.17
CA TYR A 109 -5.26 6.44 6.05
C TYR A 109 -6.09 7.63 6.54
N ASN A 110 -7.06 7.41 7.41
CA ASN A 110 -7.92 8.48 7.93
C ASN A 110 -7.13 9.51 8.74
N SER A 111 -6.15 9.08 9.53
CA SER A 111 -5.27 9.97 10.31
C SER A 111 -4.39 10.82 9.40
N ALA A 112 -3.84 10.22 8.32
CA ALA A 112 -3.07 10.96 7.32
C ALA A 112 -3.94 11.98 6.58
N MET A 113 -5.15 11.60 6.15
CA MET A 113 -6.10 12.50 5.48
C MET A 113 -6.49 13.69 6.37
N LYS A 114 -6.62 13.47 7.68
CA LYS A 114 -6.92 14.53 8.65
C LYS A 114 -5.73 15.46 8.86
N LYS A 115 -4.53 14.89 9.04
CA LYS A 115 -3.29 15.66 9.31
C LYS A 115 -2.84 16.48 8.12
N TYR A 116 -2.93 15.91 6.93
CA TYR A 116 -2.41 16.49 5.70
C TYR A 116 -3.53 16.96 4.76
N LYS A 117 -4.46 17.70 5.31
CA LYS A 117 -5.58 18.24 4.55
C LYS A 117 -5.09 19.13 3.40
N GLY A 118 -5.57 18.87 2.19
CA GLY A 118 -5.18 19.61 0.99
C GLY A 118 -3.97 19.02 0.24
N TYR A 119 -3.31 17.97 0.79
CA TYR A 119 -2.26 17.26 0.07
C TYR A 119 -2.85 16.27 -0.93
N LYS A 120 -2.05 15.94 -1.96
CA LYS A 120 -2.38 14.91 -2.95
C LYS A 120 -1.92 13.55 -2.43
N PHE A 121 -2.83 12.60 -2.34
CA PHE A 121 -2.58 11.27 -1.81
C PHE A 121 -2.33 10.26 -2.92
N GLU A 122 -1.31 9.45 -2.73
CA GLU A 122 -0.97 8.29 -3.56
C GLU A 122 -0.90 7.04 -2.67
N LEU A 123 -1.61 5.98 -3.07
CA LEU A 123 -1.62 4.71 -2.34
C LEU A 123 -0.86 3.67 -3.14
N VAL A 124 0.06 2.98 -2.49
CA VAL A 124 0.79 1.87 -3.09
C VAL A 124 0.68 0.62 -2.20
N GLY A 125 0.47 -0.53 -2.82
CA GLY A 125 0.38 -1.82 -2.12
C GLY A 125 0.78 -2.97 -3.01
N HIS A 126 1.29 -4.04 -2.40
CA HIS A 126 1.72 -5.25 -3.09
C HIS A 126 1.05 -6.48 -2.47
N SER A 127 0.69 -7.47 -3.31
CA SER A 127 0.08 -8.72 -2.85
C SER A 127 -1.21 -8.45 -2.05
N GLN A 128 -1.33 -8.95 -0.84
CA GLN A 128 -2.50 -8.78 0.03
C GLN A 128 -2.86 -7.31 0.29
N SER A 129 -1.88 -6.42 0.42
CA SER A 129 -2.16 -5.00 0.61
C SER A 129 -2.74 -4.30 -0.62
N GLY A 130 -2.69 -4.93 -1.79
CA GLY A 130 -3.43 -4.49 -2.97
C GLY A 130 -4.93 -4.41 -2.73
N ILE A 131 -5.48 -5.28 -1.87
CA ILE A 131 -6.90 -5.24 -1.47
C ILE A 131 -7.18 -3.95 -0.68
N ILE A 132 -6.28 -3.59 0.23
CA ILE A 132 -6.38 -2.36 1.03
C ILE A 132 -6.40 -1.15 0.09
N VAL A 133 -5.43 -1.06 -0.81
CA VAL A 133 -5.34 0.03 -1.80
C VAL A 133 -6.63 0.14 -2.61
N ASN A 134 -7.13 -0.97 -3.15
CA ASN A 134 -8.34 -0.95 -3.98
C ASN A 134 -9.59 -0.50 -3.20
N ASN A 135 -9.70 -0.86 -1.92
CA ASN A 135 -10.83 -0.45 -1.09
C ASN A 135 -10.74 1.00 -0.61
N LEU A 136 -9.53 1.53 -0.39
CA LEU A 136 -9.31 2.91 0.04
C LEU A 136 -9.22 3.89 -1.13
N CYS A 137 -9.07 3.40 -2.35
CA CYS A 137 -9.02 4.21 -3.56
C CYS A 137 -10.35 4.92 -3.78
N SER A 138 -10.34 6.22 -3.72
CA SER A 138 -11.52 7.09 -3.85
C SER A 138 -11.20 8.31 -4.70
N SER A 139 -12.19 9.17 -4.95
CA SER A 139 -11.99 10.45 -5.64
C SER A 139 -11.06 11.42 -4.91
N LYS A 140 -10.84 11.20 -3.60
CA LYS A 140 -9.90 11.99 -2.78
C LYS A 140 -8.45 11.56 -2.93
N VAL A 141 -8.20 10.43 -3.58
CA VAL A 141 -6.87 9.88 -3.81
C VAL A 141 -6.48 10.13 -5.25
N GLN A 142 -5.32 10.75 -5.47
CA GLN A 142 -4.85 11.08 -6.82
C GLN A 142 -4.50 9.83 -7.61
N ASN A 143 -3.76 8.90 -6.97
CA ASN A 143 -3.28 7.68 -7.60
C ASN A 143 -3.39 6.49 -6.64
N CYS A 144 -3.77 5.35 -7.19
CA CYS A 144 -3.84 4.09 -6.48
C CYS A 144 -3.12 3.03 -7.30
N MET A 145 -2.09 2.42 -6.72
CA MET A 145 -1.29 1.40 -7.36
C MET A 145 -1.31 0.12 -6.55
N SER A 146 -1.92 -0.89 -7.12
CA SER A 146 -1.96 -2.24 -6.56
C SER A 146 -1.13 -3.16 -7.44
N LEU A 147 0.00 -3.64 -6.93
CA LEU A 147 0.91 -4.52 -7.63
C LEU A 147 0.66 -5.96 -7.23
N ASN A 148 0.42 -6.82 -8.23
CA ASN A 148 0.17 -8.24 -8.05
C ASN A 148 -0.79 -8.52 -6.87
N PRO A 149 -2.04 -8.01 -6.92
CA PRO A 149 -2.98 -8.20 -5.84
C PRO A 149 -3.28 -9.69 -5.65
N ALA A 150 -3.38 -10.13 -4.41
CA ALA A 150 -3.52 -11.54 -4.04
C ALA A 150 -4.90 -12.18 -4.39
N TYR A 151 -5.76 -11.49 -5.14
CA TYR A 151 -7.07 -12.01 -5.56
C TYR A 151 -7.30 -11.86 -7.06
N LYS A 152 -8.05 -12.79 -7.62
CA LYS A 152 -8.57 -12.66 -8.98
C LYS A 152 -9.57 -11.50 -9.03
N LYS A 153 -9.33 -10.58 -9.95
CA LYS A 153 -10.18 -9.43 -10.23
C LYS A 153 -11.63 -9.88 -10.43
N CYS A 154 -12.54 -9.45 -9.57
CA CYS A 154 -13.92 -9.24 -10.02
C CYS A 154 -13.88 -8.02 -10.95
N ILE A 155 -13.94 -8.27 -12.24
CA ILE A 155 -14.10 -7.23 -13.26
C ILE A 155 -15.52 -6.72 -13.08
N ILE A 156 -15.69 -5.60 -12.41
CA ILE A 156 -16.88 -4.78 -12.59
C ILE A 156 -16.47 -3.76 -13.65
N GLU A 157 -16.76 -4.10 -14.88
CA GLU A 157 -16.83 -3.13 -15.96
C GLU A 157 -17.99 -2.19 -15.65
N ARG A 158 -17.69 -0.93 -15.44
CA ARG A 158 -18.64 0.18 -15.52
C ARG A 158 -18.04 1.24 -16.42
#